data_f359603433c25ade5b0aa7952e382bde
#
_entry.id   f359603433c25ade5b0aa7952e382bde
#
_cell.length_a   1.000
_cell.length_b   1.000
_cell.length_c   1.000
_cell.angle_alpha   90.00
_cell.angle_beta   90.00
_cell.angle_gamma   90.00
#
_symmetry.space_group_name_H-M   'P 1'
#
loop_
_entity.id
_entity.type
_entity.pdbx_description
1 polymer ?
#
loop_
_entity_poly.entity_id
_entity_poly.type
_entity_poly.pdbx_seq_one_letter_code
_entity_poly.pdbx_strand_id
1 'polypeptide(L)'
;DELTAMVAGDQVDIALLPANVASVLYHKTNQNVSVIDINTLGVLYLVSGDTSITSLDQLAGKTVYLTGKGTTPDYVFNYLLSSAGLSAEDVTLDFRSEATEVAAILAENPEAVGLLPQPFVTVALSQNDALSIIMDLTEEWDKLQAEDSNSRLVTGVTIVNNDFLSSHPDMVDAFLEEHEPSA
;
A
#
# COMPACT_ATOMS: atom_id res chain seq x y z
N ASP A 1 5.85 5.28 13.12
CA ASP A 1 6.26 4.47 14.24
C ASP A 1 5.80 4.97 15.61
N GLU A 2 5.46 6.27 15.75
CA GLU A 2 4.86 6.81 16.97
C GLU A 2 3.50 6.15 17.24
N LEU A 3 2.62 6.07 16.25
CA LEU A 3 1.31 5.41 16.37
C LEU A 3 1.43 3.95 16.80
N THR A 4 2.40 3.20 16.24
CA THR A 4 2.66 1.81 16.63
C THR A 4 3.06 1.69 18.11
N ALA A 5 3.84 2.66 18.62
CA ALA A 5 4.23 2.70 20.03
C ALA A 5 3.04 3.06 20.92
N MET A 6 2.18 3.99 20.48
CA MET A 6 0.98 4.39 21.23
C MET A 6 -0.02 3.24 21.35
N VAL A 7 -0.27 2.50 20.27
CA VAL A 7 -1.14 1.30 20.30
C VAL A 7 -0.55 0.22 21.21
N ALA A 8 0.75 -0.07 21.07
CA ALA A 8 1.41 -1.08 21.90
C ALA A 8 1.52 -0.68 23.39
N GLY A 9 1.41 0.61 23.68
CA GLY A 9 1.42 1.16 25.05
C GLY A 9 0.04 1.49 25.61
N ASP A 10 -1.04 1.00 25.00
CA ASP A 10 -2.44 1.21 25.40
C ASP A 10 -2.82 2.70 25.53
N GLN A 11 -2.27 3.55 24.65
CA GLN A 11 -2.55 4.99 24.62
C GLN A 11 -3.57 5.36 23.53
N VAL A 12 -3.91 4.41 22.66
CA VAL A 12 -4.87 4.57 21.57
C VAL A 12 -5.71 3.31 21.46
N ASP A 13 -7.02 3.47 21.48
CA ASP A 13 -7.98 2.38 21.47
C ASP A 13 -8.34 1.93 20.03
N ILE A 14 -8.46 2.88 19.09
CA ILE A 14 -8.76 2.63 17.68
C ILE A 14 -7.71 3.34 16.83
N ALA A 15 -7.18 2.67 15.81
CA ALA A 15 -6.17 3.25 14.91
C ALA A 15 -6.33 2.79 13.47
N LEU A 16 -6.15 3.73 12.52
CA LEU A 16 -6.04 3.45 11.09
C LEU A 16 -4.57 3.33 10.74
N LEU A 17 -4.19 2.23 10.09
CA LEU A 17 -2.78 1.95 9.79
C LEU A 17 -2.61 0.97 8.62
N PRO A 18 -1.40 0.87 8.03
CA PRO A 18 -1.12 -0.11 7.00
C PRO A 18 -1.36 -1.55 7.47
N ALA A 19 -1.94 -2.37 6.60
CA ALA A 19 -2.33 -3.74 6.92
C ALA A 19 -1.19 -4.61 7.46
N ASN A 20 0.04 -4.45 6.93
CA ASN A 20 1.21 -5.16 7.43
C ASN A 20 1.60 -4.74 8.86
N VAL A 21 1.36 -3.47 9.23
CA VAL A 21 1.62 -2.95 10.58
C VAL A 21 0.64 -3.55 11.59
N ALA A 22 -0.62 -3.78 11.19
CA ALA A 22 -1.61 -4.47 12.02
C ALA A 22 -1.13 -5.88 12.41
N SER A 23 -0.56 -6.63 11.47
CA SER A 23 0.02 -7.95 11.73
C SER A 23 1.19 -7.88 12.73
N VAL A 24 2.07 -6.89 12.60
CA VAL A 24 3.17 -6.67 13.55
C VAL A 24 2.64 -6.32 14.94
N LEU A 25 1.62 -5.46 15.03
CA LEU A 25 0.99 -5.09 16.29
C LEU A 25 0.31 -6.27 16.96
N TYR A 26 -0.43 -7.08 16.20
CA TYR A 26 -1.06 -8.30 16.72
C TYR A 26 -0.05 -9.19 17.48
N HIS A 27 1.16 -9.37 16.93
CA HIS A 27 2.21 -10.13 17.60
C HIS A 27 2.83 -9.37 18.78
N LYS A 28 3.07 -8.07 18.65
CA LYS A 28 3.69 -7.26 19.72
C LYS A 28 2.81 -7.06 20.95
N THR A 29 1.49 -7.02 20.76
CA THR A 29 0.50 -6.85 21.84
C THR A 29 0.00 -8.17 22.41
N ASN A 30 0.65 -9.31 22.10
CA ASN A 30 0.18 -10.64 22.45
C ASN A 30 -1.27 -10.88 22.00
N GLN A 31 -1.59 -10.50 20.76
CA GLN A 31 -2.89 -10.65 20.12
C GLN A 31 -4.00 -9.74 20.73
N ASN A 32 -3.63 -8.68 21.45
CA ASN A 32 -4.59 -7.75 22.05
C ASN A 32 -5.09 -6.67 21.09
N VAL A 33 -5.04 -6.90 19.77
CA VAL A 33 -5.66 -6.05 18.76
C VAL A 33 -6.44 -6.88 17.76
N SER A 34 -7.54 -6.33 17.24
CA SER A 34 -8.34 -6.93 16.17
C SER A 34 -8.53 -5.94 15.03
N VAL A 35 -8.58 -6.44 13.80
CA VAL A 35 -9.01 -5.65 12.64
C VAL A 35 -10.53 -5.60 12.66
N ILE A 36 -11.10 -4.40 12.62
CA ILE A 36 -12.55 -4.17 12.62
C ILE A 36 -13.07 -3.64 11.27
N ASP A 37 -12.17 -3.14 10.42
CA ASP A 37 -12.53 -2.63 9.10
C ASP A 37 -11.33 -2.69 8.14
N ILE A 38 -11.63 -2.83 6.84
CA ILE A 38 -10.69 -2.63 5.73
C ILE A 38 -11.05 -1.29 5.11
N ASN A 39 -10.26 -0.25 5.41
CA ASN A 39 -10.54 1.12 4.99
C ASN A 39 -9.89 1.50 3.66
N THR A 40 -8.92 0.71 3.16
CA THR A 40 -8.23 1.02 1.90
C THR A 40 -7.88 -0.25 1.14
N LEU A 41 -8.39 -0.35 -0.09
CA LEU A 41 -8.04 -1.38 -1.07
C LEU A 41 -7.23 -0.76 -2.21
N GLY A 42 -6.20 -1.45 -2.69
CA GLY A 42 -5.43 -1.03 -3.85
C GLY A 42 -4.60 0.23 -3.62
N VAL A 43 -4.82 1.26 -4.43
CA VAL A 43 -4.21 2.61 -4.45
C VAL A 43 -2.75 2.69 -4.91
N LEU A 44 -2.15 1.61 -5.40
CA LEU A 44 -0.77 1.56 -5.87
C LEU A 44 -0.71 1.42 -7.38
N TYR A 45 0.05 2.30 -8.05
CA TYR A 45 0.13 2.37 -9.50
C TYR A 45 1.59 2.53 -9.96
N LEU A 46 1.95 1.85 -11.06
CA LEU A 46 3.16 2.17 -11.80
C LEU A 46 2.87 3.29 -12.80
N VAL A 47 3.71 4.31 -12.76
CA VAL A 47 3.63 5.51 -13.59
C VAL A 47 4.92 5.67 -14.38
N SER A 48 4.82 5.90 -15.67
CA SER A 48 5.94 6.17 -16.58
C SER A 48 5.43 6.82 -17.86
N GLY A 49 6.30 7.49 -18.61
CA GLY A 49 6.08 7.89 -20.00
C GLY A 49 6.42 6.78 -21.00
N ASP A 50 7.14 5.75 -20.56
CA ASP A 50 7.40 4.55 -21.39
C ASP A 50 6.16 3.65 -21.42
N THR A 51 5.20 3.96 -22.27
CA THR A 51 3.95 3.21 -22.44
C THR A 51 4.14 1.86 -23.14
N SER A 52 5.37 1.50 -23.54
CA SER A 52 5.66 0.16 -24.04
C SER A 52 5.73 -0.90 -22.96
N ILE A 53 5.85 -0.48 -21.69
CA ILE A 53 5.79 -1.37 -20.52
C ILE A 53 4.33 -1.70 -20.24
N THR A 54 3.92 -2.92 -20.57
CA THR A 54 2.54 -3.40 -20.45
C THR A 54 2.40 -4.62 -19.54
N SER A 55 3.52 -5.13 -19.01
CA SER A 55 3.57 -6.27 -18.10
C SER A 55 4.76 -6.19 -17.14
N LEU A 56 4.66 -6.85 -16.00
CA LEU A 56 5.66 -6.80 -14.94
C LEU A 56 7.03 -7.35 -15.38
N ASP A 57 7.08 -8.37 -16.24
CA ASP A 57 8.32 -8.97 -16.73
C ASP A 57 9.16 -7.99 -17.56
N GLN A 58 8.54 -6.97 -18.16
CA GLN A 58 9.24 -5.91 -18.90
C GLN A 58 9.97 -4.90 -17.99
N LEU A 59 9.82 -5.03 -16.68
CA LEU A 59 10.58 -4.26 -15.69
C LEU A 59 12.02 -4.80 -15.50
N ALA A 60 12.35 -5.95 -16.07
CA ALA A 60 13.70 -6.50 -16.01
C ALA A 60 14.75 -5.49 -16.50
N GLY A 61 15.79 -5.28 -15.69
CA GLY A 61 16.87 -4.31 -15.94
C GLY A 61 16.51 -2.85 -15.69
N LYS A 62 15.28 -2.55 -15.30
CA LYS A 62 14.83 -1.18 -15.02
C LYS A 62 15.03 -0.81 -13.54
N THR A 63 15.06 0.50 -13.30
CA THR A 63 14.96 1.05 -11.93
C THR A 63 13.54 1.52 -11.68
N VAL A 64 12.95 1.09 -10.58
CA VAL A 64 11.64 1.55 -10.11
C VAL A 64 11.84 2.38 -8.85
N TYR A 65 11.40 3.64 -8.90
CA TYR A 65 11.41 4.56 -7.77
C TYR A 65 10.15 4.40 -6.95
N LEU A 66 10.29 4.25 -5.63
CA LEU A 66 9.17 4.00 -4.74
C LEU A 66 9.44 4.50 -3.32
N THR A 67 8.42 4.43 -2.46
CA THR A 67 8.52 4.74 -1.04
C THR A 67 8.13 3.54 -0.19
N GLY A 68 8.31 3.64 1.13
CA GLY A 68 7.74 2.68 2.07
C GLY A 68 8.51 1.36 2.15
N LYS A 69 9.85 1.41 2.16
CA LYS A 69 10.69 0.22 2.39
C LYS A 69 10.29 -0.51 3.66
N GLY A 70 10.03 -1.82 3.56
CA GLY A 70 9.57 -2.65 4.68
C GLY A 70 8.09 -2.44 5.05
N THR A 71 7.30 -1.83 4.16
CA THR A 71 5.87 -1.64 4.33
C THR A 71 5.06 -2.25 3.17
N THR A 72 3.75 -2.08 3.16
CA THR A 72 2.85 -2.70 2.17
C THR A 72 3.30 -2.51 0.71
N PRO A 73 3.68 -1.31 0.22
CA PRO A 73 4.13 -1.16 -1.16
C PRO A 73 5.31 -2.05 -1.53
N ASP A 74 6.31 -2.14 -0.63
CA ASP A 74 7.50 -2.97 -0.83
C ASP A 74 7.14 -4.46 -0.92
N TYR A 75 6.38 -4.97 0.05
CA TYR A 75 5.99 -6.39 0.08
C TYR A 75 5.11 -6.77 -1.11
N VAL A 76 4.12 -5.95 -1.43
CA VAL A 76 3.20 -6.20 -2.56
C VAL A 76 3.97 -6.22 -3.87
N PHE A 77 4.81 -5.21 -4.11
CA PHE A 77 5.52 -5.11 -5.37
C PHE A 77 6.53 -6.25 -5.56
N ASN A 78 7.28 -6.62 -4.51
CA ASN A 78 8.16 -7.80 -4.56
C ASN A 78 7.39 -9.11 -4.81
N TYR A 79 6.20 -9.27 -4.22
CA TYR A 79 5.35 -10.43 -4.49
C TYR A 79 4.93 -10.48 -5.97
N LEU A 80 4.48 -9.36 -6.54
CA LEU A 80 4.06 -9.26 -7.93
C LEU A 80 5.24 -9.51 -8.89
N LEU A 81 6.42 -8.93 -8.63
CA LEU A 81 7.64 -9.18 -9.40
C LEU A 81 8.00 -10.68 -9.39
N SER A 82 7.98 -11.30 -8.22
CA SER A 82 8.26 -12.73 -8.08
C SER A 82 7.28 -13.60 -8.85
N SER A 83 6.01 -13.21 -8.86
CA SER A 83 4.95 -13.92 -9.63
C SER A 83 5.14 -13.79 -11.13
N ALA A 84 5.77 -12.70 -11.59
CA ALA A 84 6.16 -12.49 -12.99
C ALA A 84 7.50 -13.17 -13.35
N GLY A 85 8.10 -13.92 -12.40
CA GLY A 85 9.37 -14.61 -12.61
C GLY A 85 10.61 -13.73 -12.44
N LEU A 86 10.45 -12.53 -11.87
CA LEU A 86 11.55 -11.60 -11.59
C LEU A 86 12.03 -11.75 -10.14
N SER A 87 13.32 -11.60 -9.94
CA SER A 87 13.98 -11.56 -8.64
C SER A 87 14.36 -10.12 -8.26
N ALA A 88 14.78 -9.93 -7.02
CA ALA A 88 15.31 -8.65 -6.55
C ALA A 88 16.61 -8.21 -7.26
N GLU A 89 17.26 -9.10 -8.03
CA GLU A 89 18.44 -8.78 -8.85
C GLU A 89 18.05 -8.30 -10.25
N ASP A 90 16.85 -8.62 -10.70
CA ASP A 90 16.37 -8.27 -12.03
C ASP A 90 15.80 -6.85 -12.13
N VAL A 91 15.33 -6.29 -11.02
CA VAL A 91 14.74 -4.94 -10.93
C VAL A 91 15.39 -4.16 -9.80
N THR A 92 15.93 -2.98 -10.11
CA THR A 92 16.48 -2.12 -9.07
C THR A 92 15.37 -1.33 -8.38
N LEU A 93 15.14 -1.57 -7.09
CA LEU A 93 14.19 -0.80 -6.27
C LEU A 93 14.91 0.36 -5.58
N ASP A 94 14.65 1.59 -6.03
CA ASP A 94 15.23 2.82 -5.48
C ASP A 94 14.23 3.50 -4.53
N PHE A 95 14.41 3.27 -3.21
CA PHE A 95 13.52 3.78 -2.18
C PHE A 95 13.80 5.24 -1.86
N ARG A 96 12.78 6.08 -1.96
CA ARG A 96 12.77 7.50 -1.59
C ARG A 96 12.06 7.70 -0.26
N SER A 97 12.34 8.81 0.39
CA SER A 97 11.72 9.14 1.68
C SER A 97 10.25 9.49 1.53
N GLU A 98 9.90 10.22 0.47
CA GLU A 98 8.57 10.77 0.24
C GLU A 98 8.08 10.51 -1.19
N ALA A 99 6.76 10.32 -1.36
CA ALA A 99 6.16 10.12 -2.68
C ALA A 99 6.29 11.35 -3.60
N THR A 100 6.42 12.54 -3.03
CA THR A 100 6.71 13.79 -3.76
C THR A 100 8.07 13.76 -4.45
N GLU A 101 9.08 13.08 -3.86
CA GLU A 101 10.39 12.91 -4.50
C GLU A 101 10.28 12.00 -5.74
N VAL A 102 9.49 10.93 -5.64
CA VAL A 102 9.23 10.04 -6.79
C VAL A 102 8.51 10.81 -7.90
N ALA A 103 7.47 11.59 -7.57
CA ALA A 103 6.75 12.41 -8.53
C ALA A 103 7.68 13.44 -9.22
N ALA A 104 8.61 14.07 -8.48
CA ALA A 104 9.59 15.00 -9.04
C ALA A 104 10.56 14.31 -9.99
N ILE A 105 11.05 13.10 -9.68
CA ILE A 105 11.91 12.30 -10.57
C ILE A 105 11.19 12.01 -11.88
N LEU A 106 9.92 11.60 -11.83
CA LEU A 106 9.11 11.34 -13.03
C LEU A 106 8.86 12.60 -13.85
N ALA A 107 8.67 13.74 -13.20
CA ALA A 107 8.48 15.02 -13.88
C ALA A 107 9.73 15.45 -14.67
N GLU A 108 10.93 15.20 -14.13
CA GLU A 108 12.22 15.51 -14.76
C GLU A 108 12.65 14.46 -15.78
N ASN A 109 12.31 13.18 -15.54
CA ASN A 109 12.66 12.06 -16.41
C ASN A 109 11.41 11.18 -16.66
N PRO A 110 10.61 11.49 -17.70
CA PRO A 110 9.39 10.76 -17.99
C PRO A 110 9.60 9.26 -18.29
N GLU A 111 10.78 8.87 -18.80
CA GLU A 111 11.12 7.47 -19.09
C GLU A 111 11.39 6.64 -17.82
N ALA A 112 11.54 7.30 -16.65
CA ALA A 112 11.68 6.61 -15.38
C ALA A 112 10.36 5.92 -15.00
N VAL A 113 10.46 4.86 -14.20
CA VAL A 113 9.30 4.14 -13.67
C VAL A 113 9.17 4.46 -12.18
N GLY A 114 8.00 4.90 -11.76
CA GLY A 114 7.70 5.17 -10.36
C GLY A 114 6.50 4.37 -9.87
N LEU A 115 6.59 3.82 -8.67
CA LEU A 115 5.47 3.24 -7.94
C LEU A 115 4.92 4.29 -6.97
N LEU A 116 3.72 4.76 -7.23
CA LEU A 116 3.08 5.83 -6.47
C LEU A 116 1.70 5.41 -5.94
N PRO A 117 1.33 5.85 -4.73
CA PRO A 117 -0.05 5.79 -4.27
C PRO A 117 -0.86 7.01 -4.76
N GLN A 118 -2.19 6.91 -4.74
CA GLN A 118 -3.02 8.11 -4.77
C GLN A 118 -2.86 8.91 -3.45
N PRO A 119 -2.91 10.25 -3.51
CA PRO A 119 -3.18 11.13 -4.65
C PRO A 119 -1.93 11.50 -5.47
N PHE A 120 -0.74 10.98 -5.15
CA PHE A 120 0.53 11.38 -5.78
C PHE A 120 0.60 11.00 -7.26
N VAL A 121 -0.11 9.95 -7.70
CA VAL A 121 -0.30 9.64 -9.13
C VAL A 121 -0.94 10.82 -9.84
N THR A 122 -2.06 11.34 -9.34
CA THR A 122 -2.75 12.49 -9.92
C THR A 122 -1.85 13.72 -9.96
N VAL A 123 -1.06 13.96 -8.91
CA VAL A 123 -0.09 15.06 -8.87
C VAL A 123 0.98 14.89 -9.97
N ALA A 124 1.59 13.71 -10.08
CA ALA A 124 2.61 13.46 -11.11
C ALA A 124 2.07 13.67 -12.53
N LEU A 125 0.90 13.08 -12.84
CA LEU A 125 0.25 13.24 -14.14
C LEU A 125 -0.12 14.69 -14.46
N SER A 126 -0.49 15.49 -13.44
CA SER A 126 -0.81 16.92 -13.64
C SER A 126 0.43 17.79 -13.89
N GLN A 127 1.60 17.32 -13.48
CA GLN A 127 2.89 18.03 -13.68
C GLN A 127 3.56 17.73 -15.01
N ASN A 128 3.28 16.57 -15.62
CA ASN A 128 3.89 16.18 -16.88
C ASN A 128 2.94 15.32 -17.71
N ASP A 129 2.45 15.89 -18.81
CA ASP A 129 1.51 15.23 -19.75
C ASP A 129 2.12 14.01 -20.48
N ALA A 130 3.45 13.83 -20.43
CA ALA A 130 4.10 12.65 -21.00
C ALA A 130 3.93 11.40 -20.12
N LEU A 131 3.54 11.56 -18.85
CA LEU A 131 3.35 10.44 -17.91
C LEU A 131 1.98 9.80 -18.11
N SER A 132 1.94 8.49 -17.84
CA SER A 132 0.72 7.70 -17.83
C SER A 132 0.77 6.66 -16.70
N ILE A 133 -0.38 6.23 -16.24
CA ILE A 133 -0.47 4.99 -15.45
C ILE A 133 -0.23 3.84 -16.42
N ILE A 134 0.84 3.10 -16.21
CA ILE A 134 1.20 1.95 -17.05
C ILE A 134 0.70 0.63 -16.45
N MET A 135 0.50 0.57 -15.12
CA MET A 135 -0.11 -0.59 -14.45
C MET A 135 -0.84 -0.17 -13.17
N ASP A 136 -1.98 -0.80 -12.91
CA ASP A 136 -2.67 -0.82 -11.62
C ASP A 136 -2.28 -2.10 -10.87
N LEU A 137 -1.64 -1.97 -9.69
CA LEU A 137 -1.20 -3.15 -8.95
C LEU A 137 -2.35 -3.97 -8.36
N THR A 138 -3.55 -3.39 -8.24
CA THR A 138 -4.76 -4.13 -7.85
C THR A 138 -5.17 -5.09 -8.96
N GLU A 139 -5.16 -4.62 -10.22
CA GLU A 139 -5.45 -5.48 -11.37
C GLU A 139 -4.41 -6.59 -11.53
N GLU A 140 -3.13 -6.27 -11.31
CA GLU A 140 -2.06 -7.28 -11.37
C GLU A 140 -2.19 -8.31 -10.23
N TRP A 141 -2.59 -7.86 -9.03
CA TRP A 141 -2.90 -8.76 -7.91
C TRP A 141 -4.06 -9.70 -8.25
N ASP A 142 -5.16 -9.14 -8.76
CA ASP A 142 -6.37 -9.91 -9.06
C ASP A 142 -6.14 -10.97 -10.15
N LYS A 143 -5.27 -10.70 -11.14
CA LYS A 143 -4.86 -11.67 -12.17
C LYS A 143 -4.16 -12.91 -11.60
N LEU A 144 -3.52 -12.79 -10.44
CA LEU A 144 -2.81 -13.90 -9.79
C LEU A 144 -3.70 -14.75 -8.88
N GLN A 145 -4.92 -14.29 -8.61
CA GLN A 145 -5.82 -15.00 -7.71
C GLN A 145 -6.60 -16.08 -8.46
N ALA A 146 -6.93 -17.17 -7.76
CA ALA A 146 -7.86 -18.17 -8.30
C ALA A 146 -9.26 -17.55 -8.47
N GLU A 147 -10.04 -18.04 -9.45
CA GLU A 147 -11.38 -17.50 -9.78
C GLU A 147 -12.36 -17.51 -8.59
N ASP A 148 -12.19 -18.42 -7.64
CA ASP A 148 -12.97 -18.55 -6.42
C ASP A 148 -12.35 -17.88 -5.20
N SER A 149 -11.20 -17.21 -5.36
CA SER A 149 -10.52 -16.47 -4.31
C SER A 149 -11.25 -15.17 -4.01
N ASN A 150 -11.45 -14.89 -2.72
CA ASN A 150 -11.86 -13.57 -2.24
C ASN A 150 -10.67 -12.70 -1.82
N SER A 151 -9.45 -13.07 -2.21
CA SER A 151 -8.25 -12.28 -1.92
C SER A 151 -8.34 -10.89 -2.56
N ARG A 152 -7.97 -9.87 -1.79
CA ARG A 152 -7.90 -8.48 -2.26
C ARG A 152 -6.58 -7.87 -1.84
N LEU A 153 -6.11 -6.89 -2.60
CA LEU A 153 -4.96 -6.08 -2.22
C LEU A 153 -5.37 -5.09 -1.14
N VAL A 154 -5.22 -5.51 0.13
CA VAL A 154 -5.52 -4.68 1.30
C VAL A 154 -4.29 -3.84 1.64
N THR A 155 -4.44 -2.51 1.64
CA THR A 155 -3.37 -1.58 1.97
C THR A 155 -3.57 -0.89 3.31
N GLY A 156 -4.80 -0.61 3.71
CA GLY A 156 -5.13 0.02 4.98
C GLY A 156 -6.23 -0.69 5.73
N VAL A 157 -6.10 -0.71 7.05
CA VAL A 157 -7.08 -1.31 7.97
C VAL A 157 -7.30 -0.42 9.18
N THR A 158 -8.44 -0.59 9.82
CA THR A 158 -8.73 -0.05 11.14
C THR A 158 -8.61 -1.16 12.17
N ILE A 159 -7.84 -0.93 13.22
CA ILE A 159 -7.71 -1.85 14.35
C ILE A 159 -8.31 -1.27 15.63
N VAL A 160 -8.67 -2.14 16.54
CA VAL A 160 -9.13 -1.80 17.89
C VAL A 160 -8.37 -2.62 18.93
N ASN A 161 -8.11 -2.02 20.09
CA ASN A 161 -7.66 -2.74 21.29
C ASN A 161 -8.77 -3.65 21.81
N ASN A 162 -8.48 -4.92 22.09
CA ASN A 162 -9.49 -5.91 22.45
C ASN A 162 -10.10 -5.67 23.85
N ASP A 163 -9.36 -5.06 24.78
CA ASP A 163 -9.89 -4.67 26.08
C ASP A 163 -10.89 -3.53 25.94
N PHE A 164 -10.58 -2.55 25.06
CA PHE A 164 -11.51 -1.48 24.73
C PHE A 164 -12.76 -2.02 24.01
N LEU A 165 -12.59 -2.88 23.00
CA LEU A 165 -13.70 -3.51 22.29
C LEU A 165 -14.63 -4.25 23.25
N SER A 166 -14.05 -4.96 24.22
CA SER A 166 -14.83 -5.74 25.21
C SER A 166 -15.57 -4.87 26.21
N SER A 167 -14.99 -3.73 26.60
CA SER A 167 -15.56 -2.83 27.60
C SER A 167 -16.47 -1.75 27.01
N HIS A 168 -16.31 -1.40 25.73
CA HIS A 168 -17.03 -0.32 25.05
C HIS A 168 -17.53 -0.75 23.66
N PRO A 169 -18.24 -1.88 23.50
CA PRO A 169 -18.68 -2.36 22.18
C PRO A 169 -19.55 -1.34 21.45
N ASP A 170 -20.46 -0.66 22.15
CA ASP A 170 -21.36 0.36 21.57
C ASP A 170 -20.58 1.55 20.97
N MET A 171 -19.41 1.89 21.52
CA MET A 171 -18.56 2.96 20.99
C MET A 171 -17.84 2.52 19.72
N VAL A 172 -17.46 1.25 19.64
CA VAL A 172 -16.83 0.67 18.43
C VAL A 172 -17.87 0.58 17.31
N ASP A 173 -19.08 0.13 17.61
CA ASP A 173 -20.18 0.09 16.64
C ASP A 173 -20.52 1.50 16.12
N ALA A 174 -20.62 2.50 17.00
CA ALA A 174 -20.86 3.89 16.62
C ALA A 174 -19.71 4.45 15.75
N PHE A 175 -18.46 4.09 16.08
CA PHE A 175 -17.30 4.47 15.25
C PHE A 175 -17.44 3.91 13.83
N LEU A 176 -17.76 2.62 13.68
CA LEU A 176 -17.90 1.97 12.37
C LEU A 176 -19.04 2.57 11.54
N GLU A 177 -20.21 2.84 12.19
CA GLU A 177 -21.35 3.49 11.52
C GLU A 177 -21.01 4.87 10.96
N GLU A 178 -20.20 5.67 11.68
CA GLU A 178 -19.78 7.01 11.25
C GLU A 178 -18.56 6.97 10.29
N HIS A 179 -17.76 5.90 10.35
CA HIS A 179 -16.58 5.74 9.50
C HIS A 179 -16.93 5.25 8.10
N GLU A 180 -17.90 4.31 7.96
CA GLU A 180 -18.29 3.72 6.68
C GLU A 180 -18.59 4.75 5.58
N PRO A 181 -19.33 5.86 5.82
CA PRO A 181 -19.58 6.86 4.78
C PRO A 181 -18.37 7.74 4.46
N SER A 182 -17.26 7.61 5.20
CA SER A 182 -16.03 8.40 5.04
C SER A 182 -14.90 7.64 4.36
N ALA A 183 -15.03 6.31 4.21
CA ALA A 183 -14.02 5.40 3.67
C ALA A 183 -14.17 5.13 2.14
#